data_f15a092b59d036a6b18e25f783d16517
#
_entry.id   f15a092b59d036a6b18e25f783d16517
#
_cell.length_a   1.000
_cell.length_b   1.000
_cell.length_c   1.000
_cell.angle_alpha   90.00
_cell.angle_beta   90.00
_cell.angle_gamma   90.00
#
_symmetry.space_group_name_H-M   'P 1'
#
loop_
_entity.id
_entity.type
_entity.pdbx_description
1 polymer ?
#
loop_
_entity_poly.entity_id
_entity_poly.type
_entity_poly.pdbx_seq_one_letter_code
_entity_poly.pdbx_strand_id
1 'polypeptide(L)'
;MEKAGFTTTKSEFVNAPIINELPLALECKLLSMEEEFGEYRVVGEIVNVSADESILGEDGLIDPSKLEAITYDTVHHTYIKLGETVGHAFKDGEQLK
;
A
#
# COMPACT_ATOMS: atom_id res chain seq x y z
N MET A 1 0.58 -3.28 19.31
CA MET A 1 1.74 -3.62 18.47
C MET A 1 2.73 -4.56 19.13
N GLU A 2 3.04 -4.35 20.41
CA GLU A 2 3.97 -5.24 21.13
C GLU A 2 3.52 -6.70 21.16
N LYS A 3 2.21 -6.93 21.27
CA LYS A 3 1.64 -8.29 21.30
C LYS A 3 1.80 -9.05 19.98
N ALA A 4 1.98 -8.33 18.86
CA ALA A 4 2.17 -8.94 17.55
C ALA A 4 3.64 -9.17 17.20
N GLY A 5 4.56 -8.76 18.08
CA GLY A 5 6.00 -8.92 17.85
C GLY A 5 6.60 -7.93 16.88
N PHE A 6 5.87 -6.88 16.50
CA PHE A 6 6.39 -5.84 15.62
C PHE A 6 7.11 -4.76 16.41
N THR A 7 8.14 -4.17 15.78
CA THR A 7 8.78 -2.95 16.28
C THR A 7 8.25 -1.74 15.51
N THR A 8 8.25 -0.58 16.16
CA THR A 8 7.75 0.63 15.55
C THR A 8 8.73 1.78 15.68
N THR A 9 8.67 2.70 14.72
CA THR A 9 9.40 3.96 14.74
C THR A 9 8.38 5.08 14.47
N LYS A 10 8.48 6.18 15.21
CA LYS A 10 7.56 7.29 14.99
C LYS A 10 7.83 7.94 13.63
N SER A 11 6.78 8.20 12.87
CA SER A 11 6.87 8.92 11.60
C SER A 11 7.33 10.36 11.83
N GLU A 12 8.19 10.87 10.95
CA GLU A 12 8.63 12.27 10.97
C GLU A 12 7.56 13.21 10.38
N PHE A 13 6.63 12.68 9.61
CA PHE A 13 5.66 13.46 8.85
C PHE A 13 4.28 13.52 9.47
N VAL A 14 3.91 12.52 10.24
CA VAL A 14 2.60 12.45 10.89
C VAL A 14 2.76 11.89 12.31
N ASN A 15 1.76 12.14 13.16
CA ASN A 15 1.78 11.66 14.55
C ASN A 15 1.25 10.21 14.61
N ALA A 16 2.02 9.30 14.03
CA ALA A 16 1.66 7.89 13.96
C ALA A 16 2.93 7.03 13.92
N PRO A 17 2.87 5.77 14.37
CA PRO A 17 4.01 4.86 14.29
C PRO A 17 4.14 4.23 12.90
N ILE A 18 5.38 3.90 12.54
CA ILE A 18 5.67 3.08 11.35
C ILE A 18 6.07 1.69 11.85
N ILE A 19 5.50 0.65 11.25
CA ILE A 19 5.86 -0.74 11.60
C ILE A 19 7.10 -1.12 10.80
N ASN A 20 8.22 -1.32 11.49
CA ASN A 20 9.53 -1.51 10.85
C ASN A 20 9.65 -2.80 10.04
N GLU A 21 8.92 -3.85 10.41
CA GLU A 21 8.97 -5.15 9.75
C GLU A 21 8.22 -5.18 8.42
N LEU A 22 7.39 -4.18 8.15
CA LEU A 22 6.65 -4.10 6.89
C LEU A 22 7.48 -3.35 5.84
N PRO A 23 7.56 -3.87 4.59
CA PRO A 23 8.46 -3.32 3.58
C PRO A 23 8.01 -2.01 2.97
N LEU A 24 6.74 -1.66 3.13
CA LEU A 24 6.17 -0.45 2.56
C LEU A 24 5.28 0.24 3.58
N ALA A 25 5.45 1.54 3.74
CA ALA A 25 4.62 2.35 4.63
C ALA A 25 4.14 3.60 3.90
N LEU A 26 2.83 3.85 3.98
CA LEU A 26 2.22 5.08 3.52
C LEU A 26 1.95 5.94 4.76
N GLU A 27 2.57 7.11 4.84
CA GLU A 27 2.38 8.04 5.95
C GLU A 27 1.30 9.03 5.55
N CYS A 28 0.15 8.93 6.21
CA CYS A 28 -1.05 9.65 5.82
C CYS A 28 -1.51 10.64 6.89
N LYS A 29 -1.99 11.79 6.44
CA LYS A 29 -2.62 12.79 7.29
C LYS A 29 -4.13 12.69 7.10
N LEU A 30 -4.89 12.67 8.19
CA LEU A 30 -6.35 12.62 8.11
C LEU A 30 -6.91 13.91 7.55
N LEU A 31 -7.68 13.81 6.47
CA LEU A 31 -8.38 14.94 5.87
C LEU A 31 -9.84 15.00 6.31
N SER A 32 -10.53 13.87 6.29
CA SER A 32 -11.93 13.83 6.70
C SER A 32 -12.31 12.44 7.19
N MET A 33 -13.32 12.41 8.04
CA MET A 33 -13.93 11.18 8.53
C MET A 33 -15.45 11.42 8.59
N GLU A 34 -16.20 10.65 7.82
CA GLU A 34 -17.66 10.76 7.73
C GLU A 34 -18.32 9.44 8.04
N GLU A 35 -19.46 9.49 8.69
CA GLU A 35 -20.27 8.31 8.97
C GLU A 35 -21.38 8.20 7.93
N GLU A 36 -21.47 7.07 7.23
CA GLU A 36 -22.52 6.77 6.28
C GLU A 36 -23.03 5.35 6.50
N PHE A 37 -24.33 5.19 6.63
CA PHE A 37 -24.99 3.87 6.75
C PHE A 37 -24.37 2.99 7.86
N GLY A 38 -23.98 3.59 8.98
CA GLY A 38 -23.38 2.86 10.10
C GLY A 38 -21.91 2.54 9.93
N GLU A 39 -21.30 3.01 8.85
CA GLU A 39 -19.86 2.82 8.58
C GLU A 39 -19.16 4.16 8.47
N TYR A 40 -17.85 4.17 8.70
CA TYR A 40 -17.05 5.38 8.58
C TYR A 40 -16.29 5.41 7.26
N ARG A 41 -16.39 6.55 6.58
CA ARG A 41 -15.56 6.83 5.42
C ARG A 41 -14.40 7.73 5.85
N VAL A 42 -13.19 7.25 5.69
CA VAL A 42 -11.99 7.99 6.09
C VAL A 42 -11.20 8.38 4.85
N VAL A 43 -10.86 9.66 4.71
CA VAL A 43 -10.03 10.17 3.61
C VAL A 43 -8.73 10.70 4.21
N GLY A 44 -7.62 10.19 3.70
CA GLY A 44 -6.28 10.62 4.13
C GLY A 44 -5.46 11.11 2.95
N GLU A 45 -4.58 12.06 3.22
CA GLU A 45 -3.59 12.53 2.26
C GLU A 45 -2.28 11.77 2.50
N ILE A 46 -1.72 11.18 1.46
CA ILE A 46 -0.42 10.52 1.54
C ILE A 46 0.64 11.61 1.53
N VAL A 47 1.32 11.81 2.66
CA VAL A 47 2.34 12.84 2.79
C VAL A 47 3.75 12.30 2.62
N ASN A 48 3.93 10.99 2.74
CA ASN A 48 5.21 10.34 2.50
C ASN A 48 5.02 8.85 2.23
N VAL A 49 5.93 8.27 1.47
CA VAL A 49 5.99 6.83 1.21
C VAL A 49 7.39 6.35 1.57
N SER A 50 7.47 5.39 2.48
CA SER A 50 8.73 4.77 2.89
C SER A 50 8.75 3.33 2.39
N ALA A 51 9.84 2.94 1.73
CA ALA A 51 9.99 1.61 1.18
C ALA A 51 11.34 1.01 1.58
N ASP A 52 11.34 -0.29 1.88
CA ASP A 52 12.56 -1.04 2.15
C ASP A 52 13.30 -1.25 0.81
N GLU A 53 14.61 -1.19 0.83
CA GLU A 53 15.43 -1.42 -0.37
C GLU A 53 15.16 -2.79 -1.00
N SER A 54 14.77 -3.77 -0.20
CA SER A 54 14.48 -5.12 -0.68
C SER A 54 13.35 -5.20 -1.71
N ILE A 55 12.45 -4.21 -1.75
CA ILE A 55 11.34 -4.17 -2.70
C ILE A 55 11.57 -3.22 -3.87
N LEU A 56 12.76 -2.63 -3.98
CA LEU A 56 13.10 -1.76 -5.10
C LEU A 56 13.66 -2.56 -6.27
N GLY A 57 13.25 -2.18 -7.47
CA GLY A 57 13.80 -2.75 -8.69
C GLY A 57 15.11 -2.08 -9.09
N GLU A 58 15.68 -2.51 -10.21
CA GLU A 58 16.94 -1.96 -10.74
C GLU A 58 16.83 -0.48 -11.09
N ASP A 59 15.61 -0.02 -11.40
CA ASP A 59 15.31 1.37 -11.72
C ASP A 59 15.15 2.26 -10.49
N GLY A 60 15.27 1.70 -9.28
CA GLY A 60 15.08 2.44 -8.03
C GLY A 60 13.64 2.66 -7.65
N LEU A 61 12.69 2.13 -8.42
CA LEU A 61 11.26 2.23 -8.15
C LEU A 61 10.77 0.97 -7.44
N ILE A 62 9.63 1.09 -6.76
CA ILE A 62 9.02 -0.07 -6.07
C ILE A 62 8.63 -1.12 -7.10
N ASP A 63 9.13 -2.34 -6.94
CA ASP A 63 8.81 -3.47 -7.79
C ASP A 63 7.66 -4.25 -7.18
N PRO A 64 6.47 -4.27 -7.83
CA PRO A 64 5.32 -4.98 -7.28
C PRO A 64 5.53 -6.46 -7.05
N SER A 65 6.38 -7.11 -7.87
CA SER A 65 6.67 -8.53 -7.70
C SER A 65 7.52 -8.80 -6.46
N LYS A 66 8.41 -7.88 -6.09
CA LYS A 66 9.21 -8.00 -4.86
C LYS A 66 8.39 -7.66 -3.63
N LEU A 67 7.44 -6.74 -3.75
CA LEU A 67 6.53 -6.37 -2.66
C LEU A 67 5.60 -7.53 -2.28
N GLU A 68 5.24 -8.37 -3.24
CA GLU A 68 4.32 -9.48 -3.05
C GLU A 68 2.96 -9.05 -2.49
N ALA A 69 2.42 -7.98 -3.06
CA ALA A 69 1.13 -7.43 -2.63
C ALA A 69 0.00 -8.43 -2.85
N ILE A 70 -1.01 -8.34 -2.01
CA ILE A 70 -2.20 -9.19 -2.09
C ILE A 70 -3.44 -8.33 -2.30
N THR A 71 -4.46 -8.93 -2.90
CA THR A 71 -5.77 -8.30 -3.06
C THR A 71 -6.85 -9.20 -2.48
N TYR A 72 -7.96 -8.61 -2.06
CA TYR A 72 -9.07 -9.35 -1.46
C TYR A 72 -10.07 -9.77 -2.53
N ASP A 73 -10.38 -11.07 -2.57
CA ASP A 73 -11.42 -11.62 -3.41
C ASP A 73 -12.74 -11.61 -2.64
N THR A 74 -13.66 -10.74 -3.06
CA THR A 74 -14.96 -10.56 -2.39
C THR A 74 -15.92 -11.72 -2.65
N VAL A 75 -15.67 -12.52 -3.68
CA VAL A 75 -16.53 -13.66 -4.04
C VAL A 75 -16.27 -14.84 -3.11
N HIS A 76 -15.02 -15.20 -2.92
CA HIS A 76 -14.62 -16.36 -2.12
C HIS A 76 -14.11 -16.02 -0.73
N HIS A 77 -14.05 -14.72 -0.39
CA HIS A 77 -13.53 -14.22 0.89
C HIS A 77 -12.09 -14.69 1.16
N THR A 78 -11.26 -14.64 0.13
CA THR A 78 -9.86 -15.04 0.19
C THR A 78 -8.94 -13.89 -0.21
N TYR A 79 -7.65 -14.05 0.10
CA TYR A 79 -6.63 -13.13 -0.37
C TYR A 79 -5.85 -13.79 -1.49
N ILE A 80 -5.66 -13.07 -2.58
CA ILE A 80 -4.90 -13.58 -3.73
C ILE A 80 -3.69 -12.69 -3.97
N LYS A 81 -2.60 -13.31 -4.39
CA LYS A 81 -1.35 -12.63 -4.70
C LYS A 81 -1.41 -12.06 -6.12
N LEU A 82 -0.85 -10.87 -6.32
CA LEU A 82 -0.76 -10.30 -7.66
C LEU A 82 0.20 -11.14 -8.52
N GLY A 83 -0.17 -11.32 -9.77
CA GLY A 83 0.63 -12.10 -10.72
C GLY A 83 1.66 -11.25 -11.46
N GLU A 84 2.18 -11.82 -12.56
CA GLU A 84 3.16 -11.14 -13.39
C GLU A 84 2.56 -10.00 -14.23
N THR A 85 3.43 -9.13 -14.75
CA THR A 85 3.01 -8.06 -15.65
C THR A 85 2.48 -8.65 -16.96
N VAL A 86 1.28 -8.22 -17.34
CA VAL A 86 0.62 -8.73 -18.56
C VAL A 86 0.38 -7.63 -19.61
N GLY A 87 0.72 -6.39 -19.31
CA GLY A 87 0.54 -5.28 -20.22
C GLY A 87 1.11 -3.98 -19.70
N HIS A 88 1.16 -2.97 -20.53
CA HIS A 88 1.63 -1.64 -20.16
C HIS A 88 0.53 -0.61 -20.31
N ALA A 89 0.22 0.07 -19.21
CA ALA A 89 -0.77 1.13 -19.21
C ALA A 89 -0.35 2.27 -20.15
N PHE A 90 -1.32 2.89 -20.80
CA PHE A 90 -1.15 4.02 -21.70
C PHE A 90 -0.51 3.69 -23.06
N LYS A 91 0.03 2.47 -23.23
CA LYS A 91 0.62 2.02 -24.48
C LYS A 91 -0.22 0.95 -25.16
N ASP A 92 -0.55 -0.12 -24.43
CA ASP A 92 -1.30 -1.25 -25.01
C ASP A 92 -2.74 -0.84 -25.36
N GLY A 93 -3.34 0.04 -24.59
CA GLY A 93 -4.67 0.55 -24.86
C GLY A 93 -4.76 1.42 -26.11
N GLU A 94 -3.68 2.09 -26.50
CA GLU A 94 -3.64 2.91 -27.71
C GLU A 94 -3.82 2.10 -28.98
N GLN A 95 -3.39 0.86 -28.97
CA GLN A 95 -3.52 -0.03 -30.11
C GLN A 95 -4.97 -0.42 -30.41
N LEU A 96 -5.86 -0.24 -29.43
CA LEU A 96 -7.28 -0.57 -29.55
C LEU A 96 -8.11 0.61 -30.07
N LYS A 97 -7.51 1.75 -30.20
CA LYS A 97 -8.16 2.93 -30.77
C LYS A 97 -7.98 2.94 -32.30
#